data_9c68317ab742d1135019ed5cf159eb11
#
_entry.id   9c68317ab742d1135019ed5cf159eb11
#
_cell.length_a   1.000
_cell.length_b   1.000
_cell.length_c   1.000
_cell.angle_alpha   90.00
_cell.angle_beta   90.00
_cell.angle_gamma   90.00
#
_symmetry.space_group_name_H-M   'P 1'
#
loop_
_entity.id
_entity.type
_entity.pdbx_description
1 polymer ?
#
loop_
_entity_poly.entity_id
_entity_poly.type
_entity_poly.pdbx_seq_one_letter_code
_entity_poly.pdbx_strand_id
1 'polypeptide(L)'
;MSENILEIRHLGKSFGSHEVLRDIDFNVKKGDVISIIGASGSGKSTLLRCINLLETPSSGEILYHGRDVAGRGGNAPEYRSHVGMVFQSFNLFNNMTVLQNCMVGQMKVLKRGKEEARQQAMKYLEKVGMAPYINAKPRQISGGQKQRVAIARALAMDPEVLLFDEPTSALDPEMVGEVLSVMQALAREGMTMLVVTHEMAFARDVSSQVVFMHQGVICEQGSPADVFGNPQQQETRDFLARFRSEA
;
A
#
# COMPACT_ATOMS: atom_id res chain seq x y z
N MET A 1 -10.05 5.56 23.13
CA MET A 1 -9.00 4.72 22.52
C MET A 1 -9.33 4.66 21.04
N SER A 2 -8.40 5.00 20.15
CA SER A 2 -8.65 4.88 18.71
C SER A 2 -8.80 3.41 18.36
N GLU A 3 -9.92 3.07 17.73
CA GLU A 3 -10.24 1.70 17.32
C GLU A 3 -9.28 1.26 16.19
N ASN A 4 -8.76 0.03 16.26
CA ASN A 4 -7.94 -0.53 15.20
C ASN A 4 -8.81 -0.79 13.95
N ILE A 5 -8.39 -0.31 12.80
CA ILE A 5 -9.03 -0.65 11.51
C ILE A 5 -8.60 -2.05 11.07
N LEU A 6 -7.30 -2.35 11.17
CA LEU A 6 -6.76 -3.66 10.87
C LEU A 6 -5.97 -4.18 12.07
N GLU A 7 -6.11 -5.47 12.34
CA GLU A 7 -5.28 -6.19 13.28
C GLU A 7 -4.77 -7.46 12.59
N ILE A 8 -3.48 -7.60 12.56
CA ILE A 8 -2.81 -8.77 12.01
C ILE A 8 -2.31 -9.57 13.21
N ARG A 9 -2.76 -10.84 13.33
CA ARG A 9 -2.48 -11.70 14.48
C ARG A 9 -1.90 -13.02 14.03
N HIS A 10 -0.68 -13.31 14.50
CA HIS A 10 0.03 -14.57 14.25
C HIS A 10 0.05 -14.99 12.77
N LEU A 11 0.13 -14.00 11.87
CA LEU A 11 0.01 -14.23 10.44
C LEU A 11 1.22 -15.01 9.90
N GLY A 12 0.96 -16.15 9.29
CA GLY A 12 1.95 -16.97 8.62
C GLY A 12 1.59 -17.22 7.16
N LYS A 13 2.60 -17.35 6.30
CA LYS A 13 2.43 -17.71 4.89
C LYS A 13 3.55 -18.61 4.41
N SER A 14 3.16 -19.75 3.85
CA SER A 14 4.05 -20.69 3.17
C SER A 14 3.62 -20.94 1.73
N PHE A 15 4.59 -21.16 0.86
CA PHE A 15 4.41 -21.64 -0.51
C PHE A 15 5.08 -23.01 -0.62
N GLY A 16 4.27 -24.08 -0.57
CA GLY A 16 4.77 -25.44 -0.43
C GLY A 16 5.55 -25.58 0.88
N SER A 17 6.80 -26.00 0.83
CA SER A 17 7.69 -26.14 1.99
C SER A 17 8.42 -24.83 2.37
N HIS A 18 8.32 -23.79 1.57
CA HIS A 18 9.02 -22.53 1.81
C HIS A 18 8.14 -21.58 2.64
N GLU A 19 8.55 -21.35 3.90
CA GLU A 19 7.89 -20.41 4.79
C GLU A 19 8.42 -19.00 4.54
N VAL A 20 7.50 -18.08 4.14
CA VAL A 20 7.82 -16.69 3.78
C VAL A 20 7.47 -15.71 4.88
N LEU A 21 6.38 -15.94 5.60
CA LEU A 21 5.96 -15.13 6.75
C LEU A 21 5.81 -16.02 7.96
N ARG A 22 6.32 -15.57 9.10
CA ARG A 22 6.31 -16.29 10.37
C ARG A 22 5.84 -15.37 11.49
N ASP A 23 4.70 -15.70 12.08
CA ASP A 23 4.20 -15.07 13.32
C ASP A 23 4.23 -13.53 13.27
N ILE A 24 3.55 -12.96 12.28
CA ILE A 24 3.48 -11.51 12.07
C ILE A 24 2.33 -10.93 12.88
N ASP A 25 2.66 -9.97 13.76
CA ASP A 25 1.71 -9.26 14.61
C ASP A 25 1.90 -7.75 14.53
N PHE A 26 0.88 -7.02 14.13
CA PHE A 26 0.80 -5.56 14.28
C PHE A 26 -0.62 -5.03 14.07
N ASN A 27 -0.83 -3.77 14.48
CA ASN A 27 -2.13 -3.10 14.41
C ASN A 27 -2.05 -1.84 13.57
N VAL A 28 -3.15 -1.49 12.90
CA VAL A 28 -3.30 -0.28 12.09
C VAL A 28 -4.49 0.51 12.60
N LYS A 29 -4.27 1.76 12.98
CA LYS A 29 -5.31 2.69 13.42
C LYS A 29 -5.68 3.64 12.28
N LYS A 30 -6.85 4.26 12.39
CA LYS A 30 -7.26 5.28 11.43
C LYS A 30 -6.27 6.44 11.39
N GLY A 31 -5.83 6.79 10.19
CA GLY A 31 -4.87 7.86 9.95
C GLY A 31 -3.41 7.45 10.11
N ASP A 32 -3.13 6.20 10.47
CA ASP A 32 -1.74 5.70 10.50
C ASP A 32 -1.13 5.63 9.10
N VAL A 33 0.13 6.03 9.03
CA VAL A 33 1.00 5.74 7.89
C VAL A 33 2.10 4.81 8.37
N ILE A 34 2.01 3.54 7.99
CA ILE A 34 2.97 2.51 8.38
C ILE A 34 3.88 2.20 7.20
N SER A 35 5.17 2.52 7.33
CA SER A 35 6.16 2.08 6.34
C SER A 35 6.76 0.74 6.73
N ILE A 36 6.73 -0.21 5.77
CA ILE A 36 7.32 -1.54 5.90
C ILE A 36 8.62 -1.56 5.11
N ILE A 37 9.75 -1.65 5.80
CA ILE A 37 11.08 -1.65 5.21
C ILE A 37 11.80 -2.98 5.45
N GLY A 38 12.88 -3.24 4.72
CA GLY A 38 13.67 -4.46 4.85
C GLY A 38 14.27 -4.90 3.51
N ALA A 39 15.19 -5.84 3.56
CA ALA A 39 15.88 -6.37 2.38
C ALA A 39 14.90 -7.01 1.37
N SER A 40 15.32 -7.12 0.11
CA SER A 40 14.58 -7.90 -0.90
C SER A 40 14.42 -9.34 -0.42
N GLY A 41 13.25 -9.92 -0.64
CA GLY A 41 12.93 -11.28 -0.21
C GLY A 41 12.58 -11.43 1.28
N SER A 42 12.50 -10.36 2.09
CA SER A 42 12.11 -10.45 3.50
C SER A 42 10.62 -10.69 3.76
N GLY A 43 9.78 -10.78 2.70
CA GLY A 43 8.35 -11.10 2.83
C GLY A 43 7.40 -9.89 2.75
N LYS A 44 7.89 -8.66 2.59
CA LYS A 44 7.09 -7.40 2.61
C LYS A 44 5.89 -7.41 1.65
N SER A 45 6.12 -7.68 0.36
CA SER A 45 5.05 -7.74 -0.65
C SER A 45 4.08 -8.89 -0.39
N THR A 46 4.58 -10.03 0.12
CA THR A 46 3.74 -11.16 0.52
C THR A 46 2.82 -10.77 1.67
N LEU A 47 3.34 -10.02 2.66
CA LEU A 47 2.55 -9.50 3.77
C LEU A 47 1.40 -8.60 3.27
N LEU A 48 1.70 -7.61 2.41
CA LEU A 48 0.66 -6.75 1.85
C LEU A 48 -0.39 -7.55 1.05
N ARG A 49 0.04 -8.54 0.28
CA ARG A 49 -0.87 -9.39 -0.50
C ARG A 49 -1.73 -10.28 0.39
N CYS A 50 -1.21 -10.75 1.52
CA CYS A 50 -2.01 -11.45 2.51
C CYS A 50 -3.04 -10.49 3.15
N ILE A 51 -2.62 -9.28 3.55
CA ILE A 51 -3.53 -8.27 4.11
C ILE A 51 -4.64 -7.93 3.14
N ASN A 52 -4.36 -7.82 1.84
CA ASN A 52 -5.39 -7.57 0.81
C ASN A 52 -6.16 -8.85 0.38
N LEU A 53 -5.84 -10.00 0.94
CA LEU A 53 -6.41 -11.31 0.55
C LEU A 53 -6.20 -11.67 -0.94
N LEU A 54 -5.16 -11.13 -1.58
CA LEU A 54 -4.67 -11.61 -2.88
C LEU A 54 -3.89 -12.93 -2.72
N GLU A 55 -3.26 -13.11 -1.55
CA GLU A 55 -2.69 -14.36 -1.08
C GLU A 55 -3.45 -14.81 0.17
N THR A 56 -3.88 -16.05 0.22
CA THR A 56 -4.50 -16.62 1.42
C THR A 56 -3.43 -16.90 2.45
N PRO A 57 -3.53 -16.37 3.69
CA PRO A 57 -2.65 -16.76 4.77
C PRO A 57 -2.64 -18.28 5.00
N SER A 58 -1.51 -18.83 5.45
CA SER A 58 -1.41 -20.23 5.85
C SER A 58 -1.84 -20.44 7.31
N SER A 59 -1.69 -19.40 8.14
CA SER A 59 -2.09 -19.38 9.56
C SER A 59 -2.33 -17.94 10.01
N GLY A 60 -2.91 -17.79 11.20
CA GLY A 60 -3.21 -16.49 11.80
C GLY A 60 -4.51 -15.88 11.30
N GLU A 61 -4.77 -14.66 11.74
CA GLU A 61 -6.01 -13.93 11.49
C GLU A 61 -5.72 -12.52 10.95
N ILE A 62 -6.61 -12.02 10.10
CA ILE A 62 -6.64 -10.63 9.66
C ILE A 62 -8.01 -10.09 10.06
N LEU A 63 -8.02 -9.22 11.06
CA LEU A 63 -9.25 -8.61 11.54
C LEU A 63 -9.41 -7.21 10.91
N TYR A 64 -10.56 -6.98 10.30
CA TYR A 64 -10.98 -5.69 9.81
C TYR A 64 -12.18 -5.23 10.64
N HIS A 65 -12.03 -4.11 11.36
CA HIS A 65 -13.01 -3.68 12.39
C HIS A 65 -13.41 -4.82 13.35
N GLY A 66 -12.43 -5.59 13.81
CA GLY A 66 -12.62 -6.70 14.74
C GLY A 66 -13.26 -7.96 14.14
N ARG A 67 -13.48 -8.02 12.81
CA ARG A 67 -14.04 -9.20 12.12
C ARG A 67 -12.95 -9.88 11.29
N ASP A 68 -12.78 -11.18 11.45
CA ASP A 68 -11.84 -11.96 10.63
C ASP A 68 -12.32 -12.01 9.17
N VAL A 69 -11.50 -11.44 8.28
CA VAL A 69 -11.76 -11.36 6.83
C VAL A 69 -11.08 -12.47 6.04
N ALA A 70 -10.11 -13.17 6.63
CA ALA A 70 -9.37 -14.28 6.01
C ALA A 70 -10.02 -15.64 6.29
N GLY A 71 -10.86 -15.74 7.33
CA GLY A 71 -11.52 -16.96 7.80
C GLY A 71 -12.69 -17.41 6.94
N ARG A 72 -13.31 -18.53 7.36
CA ARG A 72 -14.49 -19.09 6.68
C ARG A 72 -15.66 -18.09 6.76
N GLY A 73 -16.15 -17.65 5.60
CA GLY A 73 -17.28 -16.72 5.49
C GLY A 73 -16.90 -15.27 5.21
N GLY A 74 -15.60 -14.97 5.08
CA GLY A 74 -15.14 -13.65 4.64
C GLY A 74 -15.57 -13.34 3.20
N ASN A 75 -16.03 -12.10 2.96
CA ASN A 75 -16.34 -11.59 1.62
C ASN A 75 -15.14 -10.79 1.09
N ALA A 76 -14.15 -11.49 0.52
CA ALA A 76 -12.94 -10.85 0.01
C ALA A 76 -13.18 -9.74 -1.04
N PRO A 77 -14.15 -9.84 -1.98
CA PRO A 77 -14.47 -8.73 -2.87
C PRO A 77 -14.97 -7.47 -2.15
N GLU A 78 -15.82 -7.61 -1.15
CA GLU A 78 -16.31 -6.50 -0.33
C GLU A 78 -15.17 -5.89 0.48
N TYR A 79 -14.40 -6.72 1.19
CA TYR A 79 -13.22 -6.28 1.93
C TYR A 79 -12.23 -5.49 1.05
N ARG A 80 -11.91 -6.00 -0.13
CA ARG A 80 -11.01 -5.31 -1.08
C ARG A 80 -11.55 -4.01 -1.65
N SER A 81 -12.85 -3.71 -1.51
CA SER A 81 -13.38 -2.39 -1.84
C SER A 81 -13.03 -1.34 -0.78
N HIS A 82 -12.84 -1.76 0.47
CA HIS A 82 -12.45 -0.89 1.60
C HIS A 82 -10.94 -0.84 1.82
N VAL A 83 -10.21 -1.87 1.40
CA VAL A 83 -8.74 -1.95 1.51
C VAL A 83 -8.15 -2.00 0.10
N GLY A 84 -7.86 -0.80 -0.43
CA GLY A 84 -7.33 -0.63 -1.78
C GLY A 84 -5.86 -1.03 -1.87
N MET A 85 -5.40 -1.40 -3.08
CA MET A 85 -4.00 -1.75 -3.32
C MET A 85 -3.45 -1.07 -4.56
N VAL A 86 -2.27 -0.47 -4.43
CA VAL A 86 -1.46 0.13 -5.48
C VAL A 86 -0.21 -0.71 -5.67
N PHE A 87 0.01 -1.21 -6.87
CA PHE A 87 1.08 -2.15 -7.20
C PHE A 87 2.29 -1.45 -7.81
N GLN A 88 3.44 -2.07 -7.71
CA GLN A 88 4.67 -1.68 -8.40
C GLN A 88 4.48 -1.57 -9.93
N SER A 89 3.75 -2.49 -10.53
CA SER A 89 3.55 -2.59 -11.99
C SER A 89 2.34 -1.81 -12.53
N PHE A 90 1.79 -0.85 -11.76
CA PHE A 90 0.63 0.00 -12.10
C PHE A 90 -0.69 -0.76 -12.33
N ASN A 91 -0.67 -1.89 -13.01
CA ASN A 91 -1.80 -2.79 -13.33
C ASN A 91 -3.02 -2.06 -13.94
N LEU A 92 -2.76 -1.08 -14.84
CA LEU A 92 -3.82 -0.38 -15.55
C LEU A 92 -4.37 -1.26 -16.69
N PHE A 93 -5.66 -1.12 -16.94
CA PHE A 93 -6.32 -1.75 -18.10
C PHE A 93 -5.90 -1.04 -19.39
N ASN A 94 -5.04 -1.66 -20.19
CA ASN A 94 -4.44 -1.07 -21.38
C ASN A 94 -5.44 -0.72 -22.49
N ASN A 95 -6.58 -1.37 -22.54
CA ASN A 95 -7.67 -1.12 -23.49
C ASN A 95 -8.60 0.02 -23.05
N MET A 96 -8.47 0.53 -21.83
CA MET A 96 -9.27 1.61 -21.26
C MET A 96 -8.49 2.92 -21.19
N THR A 97 -9.19 4.05 -21.25
CA THR A 97 -8.62 5.38 -20.99
C THR A 97 -8.31 5.55 -19.49
N VAL A 98 -7.56 6.60 -19.14
CA VAL A 98 -7.28 7.02 -17.75
C VAL A 98 -8.58 7.15 -16.96
N LEU A 99 -9.57 7.86 -17.50
CA LEU A 99 -10.88 8.02 -16.85
C LEU A 99 -11.59 6.68 -16.67
N GLN A 100 -11.64 5.85 -17.71
CA GLN A 100 -12.29 4.54 -17.64
C GLN A 100 -11.64 3.60 -16.63
N ASN A 101 -10.31 3.65 -16.46
CA ASN A 101 -9.59 2.91 -15.43
C ASN A 101 -10.09 3.27 -14.01
N CYS A 102 -10.36 4.56 -13.76
CA CYS A 102 -10.86 5.02 -12.46
C CYS A 102 -12.37 4.79 -12.27
N MET A 103 -13.15 4.59 -13.34
CA MET A 103 -14.59 4.37 -13.26
C MET A 103 -14.97 2.89 -13.12
N VAL A 104 -14.24 1.99 -13.77
CA VAL A 104 -14.66 0.59 -13.95
C VAL A 104 -14.89 -0.15 -12.63
N GLY A 105 -14.03 0.04 -11.63
CA GLY A 105 -14.18 -0.56 -10.30
C GLY A 105 -15.45 -0.09 -9.59
N GLN A 106 -15.68 1.21 -9.59
CA GLN A 106 -16.86 1.83 -8.99
C GLN A 106 -18.16 1.28 -9.58
N MET A 107 -18.23 1.17 -10.92
CA MET A 107 -19.43 0.67 -11.62
C MET A 107 -19.64 -0.83 -11.44
N LYS A 108 -18.56 -1.63 -11.46
CA LYS A 108 -18.65 -3.11 -11.40
C LYS A 108 -18.81 -3.63 -9.98
N VAL A 109 -18.10 -3.05 -9.02
CA VAL A 109 -18.06 -3.51 -7.62
C VAL A 109 -19.05 -2.73 -6.77
N LEU A 110 -18.95 -1.40 -6.73
CA LEU A 110 -19.82 -0.54 -5.90
C LEU A 110 -21.20 -0.28 -6.53
N LYS A 111 -21.42 -0.71 -7.78
CA LYS A 111 -22.68 -0.50 -8.53
C LYS A 111 -23.07 0.96 -8.71
N ARG A 112 -22.10 1.88 -8.60
CA ARG A 112 -22.35 3.31 -8.84
C ARG A 112 -22.84 3.58 -10.25
N GLY A 113 -23.73 4.56 -10.40
CA GLY A 113 -24.17 5.06 -11.71
C GLY A 113 -22.98 5.65 -12.49
N LYS A 114 -23.11 5.68 -13.84
CA LYS A 114 -22.02 6.15 -14.71
C LYS A 114 -21.61 7.59 -14.41
N GLU A 115 -22.56 8.47 -14.16
CA GLU A 115 -22.27 9.89 -13.90
C GLU A 115 -21.61 10.09 -12.54
N GLU A 116 -22.10 9.41 -11.49
CA GLU A 116 -21.49 9.41 -10.17
C GLU A 116 -20.05 8.87 -10.22
N ALA A 117 -19.84 7.72 -10.89
CA ALA A 117 -18.51 7.14 -11.06
C ALA A 117 -17.57 8.07 -11.82
N ARG A 118 -18.07 8.84 -12.80
CA ARG A 118 -17.31 9.84 -13.54
C ARG A 118 -16.91 11.01 -12.63
N GLN A 119 -17.83 11.58 -11.86
CA GLN A 119 -17.56 12.69 -10.95
C GLN A 119 -16.51 12.30 -9.92
N GLN A 120 -16.66 11.13 -9.31
CA GLN A 120 -15.68 10.63 -8.34
C GLN A 120 -14.31 10.34 -8.97
N ALA A 121 -14.27 9.76 -10.17
CA ALA A 121 -13.03 9.55 -10.90
C ALA A 121 -12.33 10.89 -11.22
N MET A 122 -13.07 11.90 -11.69
CA MET A 122 -12.52 13.22 -11.99
C MET A 122 -11.94 13.88 -10.75
N LYS A 123 -12.64 13.86 -9.61
CA LYS A 123 -12.15 14.36 -8.32
C LYS A 123 -10.75 13.83 -7.98
N TYR A 124 -10.53 12.54 -8.10
CA TYR A 124 -9.23 11.95 -7.76
C TYR A 124 -8.20 12.12 -8.88
N LEU A 125 -8.59 12.14 -10.13
CA LEU A 125 -7.69 12.46 -11.24
C LEU A 125 -7.18 13.92 -11.18
N GLU A 126 -8.01 14.85 -10.77
CA GLU A 126 -7.60 16.24 -10.49
C GLU A 126 -6.62 16.28 -9.33
N LYS A 127 -6.92 15.58 -8.24
CA LYS A 127 -6.06 15.51 -7.05
C LYS A 127 -4.64 15.00 -7.35
N VAL A 128 -4.50 14.03 -8.26
CA VAL A 128 -3.18 13.49 -8.64
C VAL A 128 -2.59 14.17 -9.89
N GLY A 129 -3.18 15.28 -10.37
CA GLY A 129 -2.71 16.05 -11.53
C GLY A 129 -2.87 15.34 -12.87
N MET A 130 -3.85 14.41 -12.98
CA MET A 130 -4.08 13.63 -14.20
C MET A 130 -5.33 14.03 -15.00
N ALA A 131 -6.03 15.09 -14.58
CA ALA A 131 -7.21 15.60 -15.29
C ALA A 131 -6.97 15.93 -16.78
N PRO A 132 -5.80 16.49 -17.20
CA PRO A 132 -5.54 16.76 -18.63
C PRO A 132 -5.44 15.49 -19.48
N TYR A 133 -5.22 14.33 -18.87
CA TYR A 133 -4.93 13.06 -19.56
C TYR A 133 -6.09 12.06 -19.54
N ILE A 134 -7.32 12.48 -19.19
CA ILE A 134 -8.48 11.58 -18.98
C ILE A 134 -8.82 10.70 -20.18
N ASN A 135 -8.54 11.18 -21.40
CA ASN A 135 -8.81 10.47 -22.66
C ASN A 135 -7.59 9.64 -23.14
N ALA A 136 -6.42 9.81 -22.53
CA ALA A 136 -5.23 9.04 -22.87
C ALA A 136 -5.38 7.57 -22.45
N LYS A 137 -4.72 6.68 -23.19
CA LYS A 137 -4.53 5.27 -22.80
C LYS A 137 -3.20 5.10 -22.04
N PRO A 138 -3.05 4.04 -21.23
CA PRO A 138 -1.82 3.82 -20.46
C PRO A 138 -0.53 3.86 -21.28
N ARG A 139 -0.54 3.42 -22.54
CA ARG A 139 0.62 3.47 -23.44
C ARG A 139 1.06 4.89 -23.87
N GLN A 140 0.23 5.90 -23.63
CA GLN A 140 0.44 7.29 -24.05
C GLN A 140 0.94 8.18 -22.89
N ILE A 141 1.14 7.62 -21.70
CA ILE A 141 1.53 8.33 -20.49
C ILE A 141 2.80 7.72 -19.87
N SER A 142 3.57 8.53 -19.15
CA SER A 142 4.82 8.10 -18.49
C SER A 142 4.57 7.11 -17.34
N GLY A 143 5.65 6.51 -16.83
CA GLY A 143 5.61 5.62 -15.65
C GLY A 143 5.01 6.30 -14.42
N GLY A 144 5.49 7.48 -14.07
CA GLY A 144 4.98 8.28 -12.95
C GLY A 144 3.51 8.68 -13.13
N GLN A 145 3.11 9.03 -14.36
CA GLN A 145 1.71 9.29 -14.69
C GLN A 145 0.84 8.05 -14.52
N LYS A 146 1.30 6.86 -14.98
CA LYS A 146 0.59 5.58 -14.76
C LYS A 146 0.40 5.29 -13.27
N GLN A 147 1.42 5.53 -12.46
CA GLN A 147 1.34 5.30 -11.01
C GLN A 147 0.34 6.26 -10.36
N ARG A 148 0.35 7.54 -10.73
CA ARG A 148 -0.64 8.50 -10.24
C ARG A 148 -2.07 8.12 -10.64
N VAL A 149 -2.27 7.58 -11.85
CA VAL A 149 -3.57 7.03 -12.27
C VAL A 149 -3.95 5.79 -11.44
N ALA A 150 -2.99 4.91 -11.14
CA ALA A 150 -3.25 3.74 -10.28
C ALA A 150 -3.67 4.15 -8.86
N ILE A 151 -3.06 5.21 -8.31
CA ILE A 151 -3.45 5.81 -7.02
C ILE A 151 -4.87 6.38 -7.12
N ALA A 152 -5.16 7.19 -8.15
CA ALA A 152 -6.50 7.76 -8.35
C ALA A 152 -7.58 6.68 -8.51
N ARG A 153 -7.27 5.59 -9.22
CA ARG A 153 -8.17 4.43 -9.39
C ARG A 153 -8.49 3.77 -8.04
N ALA A 154 -7.48 3.60 -7.19
CA ALA A 154 -7.68 3.02 -5.86
C ALA A 154 -8.51 3.96 -4.97
N LEU A 155 -8.19 5.26 -4.96
CA LEU A 155 -8.93 6.29 -4.21
C LEU A 155 -10.40 6.43 -4.66
N ALA A 156 -10.68 6.23 -5.94
CA ALA A 156 -12.03 6.33 -6.49
C ALA A 156 -13.01 5.28 -5.92
N MET A 157 -12.49 4.23 -5.29
CA MET A 157 -13.30 3.25 -4.56
C MET A 157 -13.70 3.70 -3.15
N ASP A 158 -13.22 4.88 -2.69
CA ASP A 158 -13.35 5.41 -1.32
C ASP A 158 -12.86 4.42 -0.23
N PRO A 159 -11.61 3.93 -0.34
CA PRO A 159 -11.10 2.96 0.61
C PRO A 159 -10.82 3.60 1.97
N GLU A 160 -10.92 2.81 3.04
CA GLU A 160 -10.48 3.22 4.38
C GLU A 160 -8.97 3.05 4.58
N VAL A 161 -8.37 2.10 3.86
CA VAL A 161 -6.93 1.79 3.91
C VAL A 161 -6.38 1.66 2.50
N LEU A 162 -5.22 2.24 2.24
CA LEU A 162 -4.44 2.04 1.01
C LEU A 162 -3.15 1.27 1.29
N LEU A 163 -2.95 0.20 0.57
CA LEU A 163 -1.73 -0.59 0.58
C LEU A 163 -0.89 -0.22 -0.65
N PHE A 164 0.39 0.10 -0.45
CA PHE A 164 1.33 0.42 -1.51
C PHE A 164 2.47 -0.60 -1.54
N ASP A 165 2.55 -1.38 -2.61
CA ASP A 165 3.60 -2.38 -2.84
C ASP A 165 4.67 -1.79 -3.74
N GLU A 166 5.72 -1.21 -3.15
CA GLU A 166 6.86 -0.57 -3.82
C GLU A 166 6.45 0.40 -4.95
N PRO A 167 5.69 1.46 -4.65
CA PRO A 167 5.03 2.29 -5.67
C PRO A 167 5.99 3.07 -6.56
N THR A 168 7.27 3.17 -6.21
CA THR A 168 8.29 3.92 -6.96
C THR A 168 9.32 3.04 -7.65
N SER A 169 9.41 1.74 -7.30
CA SER A 169 10.50 0.86 -7.77
C SER A 169 10.53 0.60 -9.29
N ALA A 170 9.43 0.84 -10.00
CA ALA A 170 9.34 0.70 -11.46
C ALA A 170 9.45 2.05 -12.20
N LEU A 171 9.89 3.11 -11.51
CA LEU A 171 9.95 4.48 -12.04
C LEU A 171 11.40 4.92 -12.27
N ASP A 172 11.58 5.78 -13.27
CA ASP A 172 12.80 6.55 -13.41
C ASP A 172 12.95 7.53 -12.22
N PRO A 173 14.18 7.79 -11.74
CA PRO A 173 14.41 8.65 -10.57
C PRO A 173 13.74 10.03 -10.64
N GLU A 174 13.66 10.62 -11.83
CA GLU A 174 13.02 11.92 -12.05
C GLU A 174 11.51 11.91 -11.75
N MET A 175 10.86 10.73 -11.85
CA MET A 175 9.41 10.57 -11.65
C MET A 175 9.03 10.17 -10.22
N VAL A 176 10.01 9.74 -9.42
CA VAL A 176 9.78 9.28 -8.04
C VAL A 176 9.17 10.39 -7.18
N GLY A 177 9.73 11.60 -7.26
CA GLY A 177 9.31 12.76 -6.47
C GLY A 177 7.84 13.12 -6.65
N GLU A 178 7.31 13.03 -7.88
CA GLU A 178 5.90 13.31 -8.17
C GLU A 178 4.95 12.34 -7.47
N VAL A 179 5.31 11.05 -7.46
CA VAL A 179 4.49 10.00 -6.80
C VAL A 179 4.56 10.15 -5.29
N LEU A 180 5.75 10.36 -4.72
CA LEU A 180 5.94 10.58 -3.29
C LEU A 180 5.19 11.83 -2.81
N SER A 181 5.16 12.91 -3.60
CA SER A 181 4.41 14.14 -3.26
C SER A 181 2.91 13.87 -3.15
N VAL A 182 2.34 13.05 -4.05
CA VAL A 182 0.93 12.62 -3.96
C VAL A 182 0.71 11.82 -2.67
N MET A 183 1.58 10.86 -2.35
CA MET A 183 1.44 10.04 -1.13
C MET A 183 1.58 10.88 0.14
N GLN A 184 2.49 11.86 0.16
CA GLN A 184 2.61 12.82 1.27
C GLN A 184 1.34 13.66 1.47
N ALA A 185 0.73 14.11 0.37
CA ALA A 185 -0.54 14.85 0.43
C ALA A 185 -1.66 13.98 1.03
N LEU A 186 -1.76 12.71 0.63
CA LEU A 186 -2.72 11.75 1.19
C LEU A 186 -2.50 11.52 2.69
N ALA A 187 -1.24 11.40 3.13
CA ALA A 187 -0.89 11.27 4.54
C ALA A 187 -1.36 12.49 5.36
N ARG A 188 -1.10 13.70 4.86
CA ARG A 188 -1.54 14.96 5.52
C ARG A 188 -3.06 15.08 5.61
N GLU A 189 -3.80 14.48 4.71
CA GLU A 189 -5.27 14.42 4.72
C GLU A 189 -5.83 13.32 5.64
N GLY A 190 -4.96 12.56 6.31
CA GLY A 190 -5.35 11.51 7.25
C GLY A 190 -5.72 10.17 6.59
N MET A 191 -5.29 9.92 5.35
CA MET A 191 -5.46 8.60 4.72
C MET A 191 -4.64 7.55 5.48
N THR A 192 -5.29 6.45 5.85
CA THR A 192 -4.60 5.30 6.44
C THR A 192 -3.84 4.55 5.37
N MET A 193 -2.53 4.37 5.55
CA MET A 193 -1.67 3.75 4.53
C MET A 193 -0.68 2.75 5.12
N LEU A 194 -0.50 1.61 4.42
CA LEU A 194 0.63 0.71 4.62
C LEU A 194 1.49 0.76 3.36
N VAL A 195 2.76 1.07 3.51
CA VAL A 195 3.65 1.36 2.38
C VAL A 195 4.90 0.50 2.47
N VAL A 196 5.02 -0.48 1.58
CA VAL A 196 6.32 -1.14 1.33
C VAL A 196 7.15 -0.21 0.47
N THR A 197 8.31 0.21 0.96
CA THR A 197 9.13 1.20 0.25
C THR A 197 10.62 1.02 0.51
N HIS A 198 11.43 1.46 -0.46
CA HIS A 198 12.87 1.66 -0.34
C HIS A 198 13.23 3.15 -0.18
N GLU A 199 12.25 4.04 -0.19
CA GLU A 199 12.42 5.48 0.00
C GLU A 199 12.54 5.80 1.48
N MET A 200 13.76 5.71 2.03
CA MET A 200 14.00 5.85 3.48
C MET A 200 13.64 7.25 4.01
N ALA A 201 13.87 8.30 3.22
CA ALA A 201 13.47 9.66 3.56
C ALA A 201 11.94 9.78 3.71
N PHE A 202 11.18 9.21 2.77
CA PHE A 202 9.71 9.16 2.86
C PHE A 202 9.27 8.39 4.13
N ALA A 203 9.84 7.20 4.37
CA ALA A 203 9.49 6.40 5.54
C ALA A 203 9.78 7.13 6.85
N ARG A 204 10.90 7.85 6.94
CA ARG A 204 11.26 8.64 8.12
C ARG A 204 10.35 9.85 8.34
N ASP A 205 10.02 10.59 7.27
CA ASP A 205 9.42 11.92 7.37
C ASP A 205 7.88 11.89 7.38
N VAL A 206 7.27 10.80 6.89
CA VAL A 206 5.82 10.71 6.67
C VAL A 206 5.14 9.68 7.56
N SER A 207 5.87 8.66 8.02
CA SER A 207 5.25 7.56 8.75
C SER A 207 4.94 7.90 10.21
N SER A 208 3.81 7.39 10.72
CA SER A 208 3.53 7.32 12.16
C SER A 208 4.25 6.14 12.83
N GLN A 209 4.50 5.06 12.06
CA GLN A 209 5.18 3.86 12.51
C GLN A 209 6.03 3.28 11.37
N VAL A 210 7.14 2.68 11.73
CA VAL A 210 8.01 1.92 10.82
C VAL A 210 8.10 0.48 11.32
N VAL A 211 7.95 -0.46 10.39
CA VAL A 211 8.08 -1.91 10.61
C VAL A 211 9.26 -2.41 9.78
N PHE A 212 10.30 -2.89 10.44
CA PHE A 212 11.44 -3.51 9.79
C PHE A 212 11.26 -5.03 9.73
N MET A 213 11.22 -5.56 8.51
CA MET A 213 11.11 -6.99 8.25
C MET A 213 12.45 -7.61 7.88
N HIS A 214 12.77 -8.72 8.54
CA HIS A 214 13.93 -9.54 8.25
C HIS A 214 13.56 -11.03 8.24
N GLN A 215 13.93 -11.75 7.18
CA GLN A 215 13.70 -13.20 7.04
C GLN A 215 12.28 -13.68 7.43
N GLY A 216 11.26 -12.95 7.02
CA GLY A 216 9.86 -13.35 7.22
C GLY A 216 9.26 -13.02 8.59
N VAL A 217 9.97 -12.28 9.45
CA VAL A 217 9.47 -11.80 10.74
C VAL A 217 9.55 -10.29 10.84
N ILE A 218 8.77 -9.69 11.73
CA ILE A 218 8.97 -8.31 12.18
C ILE A 218 10.13 -8.34 13.18
N CYS A 219 11.29 -7.83 12.75
CA CYS A 219 12.48 -7.78 13.59
C CYS A 219 12.44 -6.58 14.54
N GLU A 220 11.95 -5.44 14.07
CA GLU A 220 11.80 -4.23 14.87
C GLU A 220 10.63 -3.39 14.36
N GLN A 221 9.91 -2.74 15.29
CA GLN A 221 8.86 -1.79 14.95
C GLN A 221 8.80 -0.67 15.98
N GLY A 222 8.46 0.53 15.53
CA GLY A 222 8.38 1.69 16.42
C GLY A 222 8.14 2.98 15.66
N SER A 223 8.30 4.11 16.34
CA SER A 223 8.29 5.41 15.67
C SER A 223 9.47 5.54 14.70
N PRO A 224 9.38 6.42 13.68
CA PRO A 224 10.53 6.69 12.81
C PRO A 224 11.77 7.11 13.60
N ALA A 225 11.61 7.88 14.67
CA ALA A 225 12.72 8.31 15.54
C ALA A 225 13.42 7.11 16.21
N ASP A 226 12.66 6.10 16.64
CA ASP A 226 13.22 4.90 17.25
C ASP A 226 13.95 4.05 16.22
N VAL A 227 13.27 3.67 15.13
CA VAL A 227 13.81 2.72 14.14
C VAL A 227 14.98 3.32 13.35
N PHE A 228 14.91 4.60 12.92
CA PHE A 228 15.99 5.23 12.16
C PHE A 228 17.07 5.88 13.04
N GLY A 229 16.68 6.41 14.21
CA GLY A 229 17.58 7.18 15.08
C GLY A 229 18.31 6.30 16.10
N ASN A 230 17.62 5.33 16.68
CA ASN A 230 18.16 4.47 17.75
C ASN A 230 17.70 3.01 17.61
N PRO A 231 18.02 2.33 16.47
CA PRO A 231 17.62 0.95 16.25
C PRO A 231 18.20 0.00 17.31
N GLN A 232 17.35 -0.84 17.89
CA GLN A 232 17.70 -1.75 18.97
C GLN A 232 18.25 -3.09 18.45
N GLN A 233 17.80 -3.51 17.25
CA GLN A 233 18.22 -4.78 16.66
C GLN A 233 19.47 -4.60 15.78
N GLN A 234 20.39 -5.57 15.82
CA GLN A 234 21.61 -5.51 15.01
C GLN A 234 21.30 -5.56 13.53
N GLU A 235 20.31 -6.37 13.12
CA GLU A 235 19.84 -6.52 11.75
C GLU A 235 19.30 -5.19 11.21
N THR A 236 18.59 -4.41 12.04
CA THR A 236 18.10 -3.07 11.66
C THR A 236 19.27 -2.11 11.46
N ARG A 237 20.25 -2.11 12.36
CA ARG A 237 21.47 -1.29 12.21
C ARG A 237 22.23 -1.61 10.95
N ASP A 238 22.44 -2.88 10.65
CA ASP A 238 23.16 -3.34 9.47
C ASP A 238 22.41 -3.00 8.17
N PHE A 239 21.09 -3.09 8.18
CA PHE A 239 20.26 -2.69 7.06
C PHE A 239 20.35 -1.18 6.81
N LEU A 240 20.17 -0.35 7.85
CA LEU A 240 20.17 1.11 7.74
C LEU A 240 21.55 1.69 7.42
N ALA A 241 22.65 1.02 7.84
CA ALA A 241 24.00 1.47 7.53
C ALA A 241 24.27 1.55 6.03
N ARG A 242 23.64 0.69 5.22
CA ARG A 242 23.77 0.68 3.75
C ARG A 242 23.20 1.95 3.12
N PHE A 243 22.14 2.52 3.69
CA PHE A 243 21.52 3.75 3.18
C PHE A 243 22.20 5.03 3.66
N ARG A 244 23.00 4.96 4.75
CA ARG A 244 23.78 6.11 5.22
C ARG A 244 25.04 6.35 4.40
N SER A 245 25.54 5.33 3.68
CA SER A 245 26.72 5.42 2.82
C SER A 245 26.40 5.93 1.42
N GLU A 246 25.13 6.04 1.05
CA GLU A 246 24.67 6.49 -0.28
C GLU A 246 24.11 7.92 -0.27
N ALA A 247 24.06 8.59 0.88
CA ALA A 247 23.60 9.96 1.10
C ALA A 247 24.80 10.89 1.36
#